data_9457771cf1b09ecd06bcbbbc65fd070d
#
_entry.id   9457771cf1b09ecd06bcbbbc65fd070d
#
_cell.length_a   1.000
_cell.length_b   1.000
_cell.length_c   1.000
_cell.angle_alpha   90.00
_cell.angle_beta   90.00
_cell.angle_gamma   90.00
#
_symmetry.space_group_name_H-M   'P 1'
#
loop_
_entity.id
_entity.type
_entity.pdbx_description
1 polymer ?
#
loop_
_entity_poly.entity_id
_entity_poly.type
_entity_poly.pdbx_seq_one_letter_code
_entity_poly.pdbx_strand_id
1 'polypeptide(L)'
;MKYISLLALAALFLSACAEKPVVYPFRVVLLQSVPHTDTDMRRGSFIPTEINPTDRTPLPAIAFEGNGNFPLESEWDGNFNQYDTLHSSSDKVRLDLHVVYKEKPYIQSCDVALTANTMTSIKVVFDAADKLRCEMVK
;
A
#
# COMPACT_ATOMS: atom_id res chain seq x y z
N MET A 1 -41.25 1.42 -38.73
CA MET A 1 -40.68 0.26 -38.08
C MET A 1 -39.16 0.06 -38.31
N LYS A 2 -38.58 0.62 -39.32
CA LYS A 2 -37.13 0.51 -39.58
C LYS A 2 -36.22 1.36 -38.69
N TYR A 3 -36.75 2.30 -37.93
CA TYR A 3 -35.96 3.21 -37.11
C TYR A 3 -35.67 2.70 -35.68
N ILE A 4 -36.41 1.71 -35.19
CA ILE A 4 -36.25 1.17 -33.82
C ILE A 4 -35.00 0.27 -33.74
N SER A 5 -34.63 -0.39 -34.85
CA SER A 5 -33.47 -1.29 -34.89
C SER A 5 -32.11 -0.53 -34.84
N LEU A 6 -32.07 0.69 -35.33
CA LEU A 6 -30.85 1.51 -35.32
C LEU A 6 -30.54 2.07 -33.92
N LEU A 7 -31.55 2.40 -33.12
CA LEU A 7 -31.38 2.89 -31.76
C LEU A 7 -30.90 1.78 -30.81
N ALA A 8 -31.37 0.54 -30.98
CA ALA A 8 -30.94 -0.60 -30.20
C ALA A 8 -29.46 -0.98 -30.49
N LEU A 9 -29.01 -0.81 -31.73
CA LEU A 9 -27.63 -1.08 -32.13
C LEU A 9 -26.66 -0.02 -31.54
N ALA A 10 -27.05 1.25 -31.53
CA ALA A 10 -26.26 2.34 -30.95
C ALA A 10 -26.09 2.19 -29.43
N ALA A 11 -27.12 1.71 -28.71
CA ALA A 11 -27.06 1.44 -27.27
C ALA A 11 -26.10 0.27 -26.95
N LEU A 12 -26.02 -0.74 -27.78
CA LEU A 12 -25.09 -1.85 -27.64
C LEU A 12 -23.63 -1.43 -27.85
N PHE A 13 -23.35 -0.52 -28.78
CA PHE A 13 -22.01 0.02 -28.98
C PHE A 13 -21.54 0.91 -27.84
N LEU A 14 -22.40 1.68 -27.19
CA LEU A 14 -22.09 2.52 -26.04
C LEU A 14 -21.76 1.69 -24.79
N SER A 15 -22.40 0.54 -24.58
CA SER A 15 -22.09 -0.35 -23.47
C SER A 15 -20.81 -1.16 -23.67
N ALA A 16 -20.39 -1.42 -24.92
CA ALA A 16 -19.15 -2.11 -25.24
C ALA A 16 -17.90 -1.23 -25.12
N CYS A 17 -18.05 0.11 -25.09
CA CYS A 17 -16.96 1.08 -24.96
C CYS A 17 -16.68 1.51 -23.51
N ALA A 18 -17.37 0.95 -22.51
CA ALA A 18 -17.10 1.23 -21.10
C ALA A 18 -15.75 0.59 -20.70
N GLU A 19 -14.74 1.42 -20.51
CA GLU A 19 -13.43 0.98 -20.01
C GLU A 19 -13.56 0.49 -18.57
N LYS A 20 -12.84 -0.59 -18.24
CA LYS A 20 -12.73 -1.05 -16.85
C LYS A 20 -11.91 -0.02 -16.07
N PRO A 21 -12.32 0.34 -14.84
CA PRO A 21 -11.54 1.24 -14.01
C PRO A 21 -10.14 0.65 -13.77
N VAL A 22 -9.13 1.50 -13.88
CA VAL A 22 -7.75 1.14 -13.59
C VAL A 22 -7.57 1.07 -12.08
N VAL A 23 -6.98 -0.02 -11.61
CA VAL A 23 -6.73 -0.26 -10.20
C VAL A 23 -5.23 -0.44 -9.99
N TYR A 24 -4.73 0.08 -8.88
CA TYR A 24 -3.33 -0.01 -8.48
C TYR A 24 -3.25 -0.81 -7.18
N PRO A 25 -3.13 -2.16 -7.28
CA PRO A 25 -3.05 -3.01 -6.10
C PRO A 25 -1.66 -2.90 -5.45
N PHE A 26 -1.64 -2.88 -4.12
CA PHE A 26 -0.39 -2.88 -3.37
C PHE A 26 -0.55 -3.57 -2.02
N ARG A 27 0.56 -3.96 -1.44
CA ARG A 27 0.64 -4.50 -0.10
C ARG A 27 1.82 -3.90 0.64
N VAL A 28 1.73 -3.87 1.96
CA VAL A 28 2.80 -3.38 2.83
C VAL A 28 3.38 -4.56 3.60
N VAL A 29 4.70 -4.65 3.64
CA VAL A 29 5.43 -5.66 4.39
C VAL A 29 6.38 -4.96 5.36
N LEU A 30 6.23 -5.28 6.65
CA LEU A 30 7.09 -4.75 7.72
C LEU A 30 8.21 -5.76 8.00
N LEU A 31 9.44 -5.32 7.87
CA LEU A 31 10.64 -6.13 8.02
C LEU A 31 11.64 -5.42 8.95
N GLN A 32 12.65 -6.15 9.39
CA GLN A 32 13.79 -5.58 10.10
C GLN A 32 15.09 -5.97 9.42
N SER A 33 16.07 -5.08 9.43
CA SER A 33 17.38 -5.34 8.78
C SER A 33 18.27 -6.23 9.64
N VAL A 34 18.17 -6.11 10.96
CA VAL A 34 18.93 -6.90 11.94
C VAL A 34 17.99 -7.36 13.04
N PRO A 35 18.29 -8.50 13.69
CA PRO A 35 17.52 -8.97 14.84
C PRO A 35 17.54 -7.93 15.97
N HIS A 36 16.37 -7.67 16.55
CA HIS A 36 16.26 -6.84 17.74
C HIS A 36 16.11 -7.70 18.99
N THR A 37 16.65 -7.22 20.09
CA THR A 37 16.47 -7.83 21.39
C THR A 37 15.05 -7.59 21.92
N ASP A 38 14.57 -8.48 22.70
CA ASP A 38 13.16 -8.69 23.11
C ASP A 38 12.49 -7.55 23.85
N THR A 39 13.24 -6.53 24.25
CA THR A 39 12.70 -5.38 25.01
C THR A 39 12.20 -4.23 24.14
N ASP A 40 12.43 -4.29 22.85
CA ASP A 40 12.15 -3.19 21.95
C ASP A 40 10.78 -3.37 21.27
N MET A 41 9.73 -3.05 22.03
CA MET A 41 8.39 -3.06 21.46
C MET A 41 8.20 -1.90 20.47
N ARG A 42 7.78 -2.23 19.27
CA ARG A 42 7.33 -1.28 18.26
C ARG A 42 5.85 -1.47 18.03
N ARG A 43 5.10 -0.42 18.21
CA ARG A 43 3.68 -0.40 17.88
C ARG A 43 3.39 0.85 17.06
N GLY A 44 2.36 0.80 16.27
CA GLY A 44 1.98 1.95 15.49
C GLY A 44 0.93 1.63 14.46
N SER A 45 0.88 2.47 13.47
CA SER A 45 0.01 2.31 12.33
C SER A 45 0.65 2.90 11.08
N PHE A 46 0.21 2.45 9.94
CA PHE A 46 0.45 3.15 8.70
C PHE A 46 -0.89 3.52 8.06
N ILE A 47 -0.92 4.70 7.49
CA ILE A 47 -2.09 5.28 6.83
C ILE A 47 -1.70 5.54 5.38
N PRO A 48 -2.17 4.70 4.43
CA PRO A 48 -1.99 5.00 3.02
C PRO A 48 -2.94 6.11 2.61
N THR A 49 -2.45 7.06 1.83
CA THR A 49 -3.26 8.15 1.28
C THR A 49 -3.05 8.22 -0.22
N GLU A 50 -4.13 8.12 -0.97
CA GLU A 50 -4.10 8.29 -2.42
C GLU A 50 -3.75 9.74 -2.76
N ILE A 51 -2.79 9.92 -3.65
CA ILE A 51 -2.38 11.23 -4.14
C ILE A 51 -2.92 11.42 -5.54
N ASN A 52 -3.99 12.17 -5.64
CA ASN A 52 -4.58 12.58 -6.91
C ASN A 52 -4.16 14.01 -7.27
N PRO A 53 -4.25 14.43 -8.54
CA PRO A 53 -3.90 15.80 -8.94
C PRO A 53 -4.68 16.89 -8.20
N THR A 54 -5.89 16.59 -7.73
CA THR A 54 -6.81 17.58 -7.14
C THR A 54 -7.12 17.33 -5.66
N ASP A 55 -6.87 16.11 -5.14
CA ASP A 55 -7.22 15.76 -3.77
C ASP A 55 -6.31 14.69 -3.18
N ARG A 56 -6.53 14.41 -1.90
CA ARG A 56 -5.90 13.31 -1.17
C ARG A 56 -6.97 12.52 -0.45
N THR A 57 -7.05 11.23 -0.74
CA THR A 57 -8.04 10.34 -0.15
C THR A 57 -7.36 9.30 0.73
N PRO A 58 -7.61 9.28 2.04
CA PRO A 58 -7.04 8.28 2.92
C PRO A 58 -7.69 6.91 2.68
N LEU A 59 -6.86 5.88 2.67
CA LEU A 59 -7.28 4.48 2.71
C LEU A 59 -7.35 4.01 4.17
N PRO A 60 -7.92 2.84 4.46
CA PRO A 60 -8.00 2.32 5.82
C PRO A 60 -6.62 2.25 6.48
N ALA A 61 -6.53 2.74 7.70
CA ALA A 61 -5.32 2.64 8.51
C ALA A 61 -5.10 1.19 8.98
N ILE A 62 -3.85 0.76 9.04
CA ILE A 62 -3.48 -0.57 9.52
C ILE A 62 -2.60 -0.42 10.75
N ALA A 63 -3.06 -0.98 11.87
CA ALA A 63 -2.30 -1.01 13.11
C ALA A 63 -1.35 -2.21 13.13
N PHE A 64 -0.21 -2.04 13.78
CA PHE A 64 0.75 -3.12 13.98
C PHE A 64 1.38 -3.08 15.37
N GLU A 65 1.76 -4.26 15.84
CA GLU A 65 2.59 -4.44 17.03
C GLU A 65 3.71 -5.42 16.74
N GLY A 66 4.88 -5.18 17.29
CA GLY A 66 6.02 -6.08 17.13
C GLY A 66 7.02 -5.91 18.26
N ASN A 67 7.26 -6.99 18.99
CA ASN A 67 8.29 -7.10 20.02
C ASN A 67 9.61 -7.59 19.41
N GLY A 68 10.16 -6.88 18.46
CA GLY A 68 11.33 -7.35 17.73
C GLY A 68 11.05 -8.53 16.78
N ASN A 69 9.79 -8.92 16.60
CA ASN A 69 9.38 -10.11 15.85
C ASN A 69 9.04 -9.87 14.39
N PHE A 70 9.40 -8.73 13.84
CA PHE A 70 9.28 -8.55 12.39
C PHE A 70 10.25 -9.48 11.67
N PRO A 71 9.83 -10.09 10.55
CA PRO A 71 10.74 -10.93 9.78
C PRO A 71 11.98 -10.16 9.32
N LEU A 72 13.12 -10.85 9.24
CA LEU A 72 14.32 -10.28 8.68
C LEU A 72 14.15 -10.03 7.18
N GLU A 73 14.62 -8.89 6.71
CA GLU A 73 14.61 -8.54 5.29
C GLU A 73 15.32 -9.62 4.45
N SER A 74 16.42 -10.17 4.95
CA SER A 74 17.18 -11.23 4.29
C SER A 74 16.43 -12.55 4.13
N GLU A 75 15.40 -12.79 4.94
CA GLU A 75 14.58 -14.00 4.92
C GLU A 75 13.28 -13.84 4.14
N TRP A 76 12.96 -12.62 3.71
CA TRP A 76 11.75 -12.36 2.95
C TRP A 76 11.89 -12.79 1.50
N ASP A 77 11.06 -13.76 1.09
CA ASP A 77 11.07 -14.37 -0.25
C ASP A 77 10.09 -13.72 -1.25
N GLY A 78 9.40 -12.68 -0.85
CA GLY A 78 8.38 -12.01 -1.65
C GLY A 78 6.97 -12.59 -1.53
N ASN A 79 6.79 -13.73 -0.88
CA ASN A 79 5.50 -14.42 -0.76
C ASN A 79 4.80 -14.19 0.60
N PHE A 80 5.56 -13.81 1.60
CA PHE A 80 5.00 -13.58 2.93
C PHE A 80 4.20 -12.26 2.95
N ASN A 81 2.93 -12.36 3.34
CA ASN A 81 2.02 -11.22 3.49
C ASN A 81 1.57 -11.11 4.94
N GLN A 82 1.76 -9.95 5.54
CA GLN A 82 1.28 -9.67 6.91
C GLN A 82 -0.12 -9.08 6.90
N TYR A 83 -0.49 -8.37 5.86
CA TYR A 83 -1.73 -7.60 5.75
C TYR A 83 -2.40 -7.86 4.41
N ASP A 84 -3.68 -7.55 4.37
CA ASP A 84 -4.47 -7.66 3.14
C ASP A 84 -3.96 -6.71 2.06
N THR A 85 -4.22 -7.09 0.81
CA THR A 85 -3.97 -6.23 -0.33
C THR A 85 -4.87 -5.00 -0.29
N LEU A 86 -4.27 -3.84 -0.49
CA LEU A 86 -4.97 -2.57 -0.65
C LEU A 86 -5.08 -2.21 -2.14
N HIS A 87 -6.09 -1.47 -2.48
CA HIS A 87 -6.34 -1.03 -3.85
C HIS A 87 -6.43 0.49 -3.88
N SER A 88 -5.57 1.12 -4.67
CA SER A 88 -5.61 2.54 -4.92
C SER A 88 -6.27 2.83 -6.27
N SER A 89 -6.97 3.93 -6.37
CA SER A 89 -7.46 4.49 -7.63
C SER A 89 -6.43 5.45 -8.26
N SER A 90 -5.36 5.75 -7.55
CA SER A 90 -4.26 6.62 -7.98
C SER A 90 -2.97 5.83 -8.17
N ASP A 91 -2.15 6.25 -9.12
CA ASP A 91 -0.81 5.71 -9.37
C ASP A 91 0.22 6.12 -8.30
N LYS A 92 -0.18 6.96 -7.35
CA LYS A 92 0.67 7.41 -6.24
C LYS A 92 -0.05 7.29 -4.91
N VAL A 93 0.69 6.79 -3.93
CA VAL A 93 0.24 6.68 -2.55
C VAL A 93 1.32 7.24 -1.63
N ARG A 94 0.92 8.03 -0.65
CA ARG A 94 1.78 8.37 0.48
C ARG A 94 1.47 7.42 1.62
N LEU A 95 2.49 6.80 2.15
CA LEU A 95 2.40 5.94 3.32
C LEU A 95 2.92 6.73 4.53
N ASP A 96 2.02 7.10 5.41
CA ASP A 96 2.36 7.77 6.67
C ASP A 96 2.49 6.72 7.78
N LEU A 97 3.71 6.58 8.31
CA LEU A 97 4.04 5.66 9.38
C LEU A 97 4.12 6.40 10.70
N HIS A 98 3.34 5.97 11.66
CA HIS A 98 3.36 6.42 13.04
C HIS A 98 3.84 5.28 13.92
N VAL A 99 5.04 5.39 14.42
CA VAL A 99 5.69 4.33 15.21
C VAL A 99 5.98 4.84 16.61
N VAL A 100 5.62 4.06 17.60
CA VAL A 100 6.05 4.27 18.99
C VAL A 100 7.11 3.22 19.32
N TYR A 101 8.28 3.69 19.70
CA TYR A 101 9.41 2.88 20.12
C TYR A 101 9.98 3.42 21.42
N LYS A 102 10.10 2.55 22.43
CA LYS A 102 10.53 2.96 23.78
C LYS A 102 9.76 4.18 24.30
N GLU A 103 8.44 4.16 24.13
CA GLU A 103 7.50 5.22 24.54
C GLU A 103 7.67 6.57 23.82
N LYS A 104 8.52 6.63 22.80
CA LYS A 104 8.71 7.84 21.98
C LYS A 104 8.03 7.69 20.64
N PRO A 105 7.26 8.70 20.18
CA PRO A 105 6.67 8.67 18.86
C PRO A 105 7.67 9.06 17.77
N TYR A 106 7.63 8.35 16.66
CA TYR A 106 8.35 8.65 15.43
C TYR A 106 7.36 8.67 14.27
N ILE A 107 7.47 9.66 13.42
CA ILE A 107 6.62 9.82 12.23
C ILE A 107 7.52 9.88 11.00
N GLN A 108 7.21 9.06 10.01
CA GLN A 108 7.91 9.06 8.73
C GLN A 108 6.91 8.85 7.61
N SER A 109 7.12 9.53 6.49
CA SER A 109 6.30 9.39 5.30
C SER A 109 7.13 8.90 4.13
N CYS A 110 6.53 8.03 3.33
CA CYS A 110 7.11 7.54 2.08
C CYS A 110 6.14 7.80 0.94
N ASP A 111 6.61 8.36 -0.16
CA ASP A 111 5.85 8.47 -1.40
C ASP A 111 6.18 7.29 -2.31
N VAL A 112 5.17 6.60 -2.79
CA VAL A 112 5.28 5.37 -3.55
C VAL A 112 4.55 5.50 -4.87
N ALA A 113 5.22 5.17 -5.96
CA ALA A 113 4.61 5.04 -7.28
C ALA A 113 4.12 3.60 -7.49
N LEU A 114 2.87 3.45 -7.91
CA LEU A 114 2.23 2.17 -8.15
C LEU A 114 2.13 1.90 -9.65
N THR A 115 2.03 0.63 -10.01
CA THR A 115 1.86 0.18 -11.39
C THR A 115 0.44 -0.32 -11.60
N ALA A 116 -0.19 0.13 -12.70
CA ALA A 116 -1.54 -0.26 -13.05
C ALA A 116 -1.68 -1.78 -13.18
N ASN A 117 -2.71 -2.34 -12.53
CA ASN A 117 -3.09 -3.76 -12.61
C ASN A 117 -1.95 -4.74 -12.26
N THR A 118 -0.95 -4.26 -11.53
CA THR A 118 0.21 -5.05 -11.12
C THR A 118 0.45 -4.85 -9.63
N MET A 119 0.64 -5.95 -8.90
CA MET A 119 0.90 -5.92 -7.47
C MET A 119 2.24 -5.23 -7.17
N THR A 120 2.21 -4.20 -6.36
CA THR A 120 3.41 -3.55 -5.81
C THR A 120 3.55 -3.92 -4.34
N SER A 121 4.69 -4.45 -3.95
CA SER A 121 5.03 -4.66 -2.54
C SER A 121 5.84 -3.48 -2.02
N ILE A 122 5.35 -2.85 -0.96
CA ILE A 122 6.05 -1.78 -0.27
C ILE A 122 6.73 -2.39 0.94
N LYS A 123 8.05 -2.53 0.89
CA LYS A 123 8.84 -2.94 2.05
C LYS A 123 9.08 -1.75 2.95
N VAL A 124 8.71 -1.88 4.20
CA VAL A 124 9.07 -0.95 5.27
C VAL A 124 10.04 -1.67 6.19
N VAL A 125 11.29 -1.23 6.17
CA VAL A 125 12.37 -1.89 6.89
C VAL A 125 12.82 -1.04 8.07
N PHE A 126 12.80 -1.61 9.25
CA PHE A 126 13.36 -1.00 10.44
C PHE A 126 14.89 -1.26 10.46
N ASP A 127 15.67 -0.28 10.03
CA ASP A 127 17.15 -0.36 10.04
C ASP A 127 17.74 -0.16 11.44
N ALA A 128 17.15 0.77 12.18
CA ALA A 128 17.47 1.02 13.57
C ALA A 128 16.17 1.38 14.29
N ALA A 129 16.23 1.55 15.58
CA ALA A 129 15.08 1.83 16.43
C ALA A 129 14.16 2.95 15.91
N ASP A 130 14.77 3.98 15.35
CA ASP A 130 14.12 5.21 14.90
C ASP A 130 14.31 5.45 13.39
N LYS A 131 14.86 4.50 12.66
CA LYS A 131 15.10 4.63 11.22
C LYS A 131 14.26 3.62 10.45
N LEU A 132 13.51 4.15 9.51
CA LEU A 132 12.70 3.37 8.60
C LEU A 132 13.16 3.61 7.16
N ARG A 133 13.16 2.54 6.39
CA ARG A 133 13.45 2.57 4.97
C ARG A 133 12.23 2.05 4.22
N CYS A 134 11.77 2.78 3.21
CA CYS A 134 10.70 2.33 2.31
C CYS A 134 11.28 1.99 0.95
N GLU A 135 10.96 0.79 0.47
CA GLU A 135 11.38 0.32 -0.85
C GLU A 135 10.22 -0.33 -1.59
N MET A 136 10.15 -0.12 -2.89
CA MET A 136 9.18 -0.78 -3.75
C MET A 136 9.78 -2.02 -4.38
N VAL A 137 9.01 -3.10 -4.38
CA VAL A 137 9.35 -4.34 -5.09
C VAL A 137 8.22 -4.66 -6.07
N LYS A 138 8.58 -4.73 -7.33
CA LYS A 138 7.66 -5.10 -8.42
C LYS A 138 7.70 -6.59 -8.68
#